data_6d620338229577168ff7975d5ed5c122
#
_entry.id   6d620338229577168ff7975d5ed5c122
#
_cell.length_a   1.000
_cell.length_b   1.000
_cell.length_c   1.000
_cell.angle_alpha   90.00
_cell.angle_beta   90.00
_cell.angle_gamma   90.00
#
_symmetry.space_group_name_H-M   'P 1'
#
loop_
_entity.id
_entity.type
_entity.pdbx_description
1 polymer ?
#
loop_
_entity_poly.entity_id
_entity_poly.type
_entity_poly.pdbx_seq_one_letter_code
_entity_poly.pdbx_strand_id
1 'polypeptide(L)'
;KDLENFLIENYNKAKTKEQKATYGYLLKSNEKFLTEEALKISKGLPEINSELVIPKRYSDKKEIGAKLYFYDDESSFSESQKEFKEKYKMDLIKTKKNEAILTKKIGEKTIKIVLELVPANDVPKNKEVIENDRFILAGHRGHSFHLDQTFSEGSYTDKILFFGSCGSYNRVPDMQEKYPKAQIICDKDTGEGWVNNKAV
;
A
#
# COMPACT_ATOMS: atom_id res chain seq x y z
N LYS A 1 20.43 2.80 -17.46
CA LYS A 1 20.14 2.21 -18.81
C LYS A 1 19.22 0.99 -18.71
N ASP A 2 19.52 0.00 -17.85
CA ASP A 2 18.74 -1.24 -17.79
C ASP A 2 17.31 -1.03 -17.26
N LEU A 3 17.15 -0.24 -16.20
CA LEU A 3 15.82 0.10 -15.68
C LEU A 3 14.98 0.88 -16.69
N GLU A 4 15.59 1.84 -17.37
CA GLU A 4 14.93 2.68 -18.37
C GLU A 4 14.42 1.83 -19.54
N ASN A 5 15.29 1.00 -20.12
CA ASN A 5 14.92 0.09 -21.21
C ASN A 5 13.80 -0.85 -20.77
N PHE A 6 13.90 -1.40 -19.57
CA PHE A 6 12.84 -2.23 -18.98
C PHE A 6 11.50 -1.49 -18.89
N LEU A 7 11.50 -0.25 -18.39
CA LEU A 7 10.26 0.52 -18.23
C LEU A 7 9.63 0.88 -19.58
N ILE A 8 10.44 1.31 -20.55
CA ILE A 8 9.98 1.64 -21.92
C ILE A 8 9.41 0.40 -22.62
N GLU A 9 10.15 -0.70 -22.56
CA GLU A 9 9.73 -1.95 -23.18
C GLU A 9 8.41 -2.45 -22.60
N ASN A 10 8.27 -2.46 -21.31
CA ASN A 10 7.05 -2.90 -20.64
C ASN A 10 5.89 -1.93 -20.82
N TYR A 11 6.13 -0.60 -20.86
CA TYR A 11 5.11 0.38 -21.23
C TYR A 11 4.55 0.11 -22.63
N ASN A 12 5.44 -0.17 -23.60
CA ASN A 12 5.04 -0.45 -24.99
C ASN A 12 4.33 -1.80 -25.15
N LYS A 13 4.72 -2.81 -24.36
CA LYS A 13 4.09 -4.15 -24.35
C LYS A 13 2.81 -4.23 -23.52
N ALA A 14 2.51 -3.21 -22.73
CA ALA A 14 1.34 -3.19 -21.84
C ALA A 14 0.04 -3.34 -22.60
N LYS A 15 -0.73 -4.36 -22.25
CA LYS A 15 -1.99 -4.73 -22.92
C LYS A 15 -3.21 -4.08 -22.28
N THR A 16 -3.11 -3.67 -21.03
CA THR A 16 -4.21 -3.03 -20.29
C THR A 16 -3.90 -1.57 -19.96
N LYS A 17 -4.93 -0.78 -19.69
CA LYS A 17 -4.80 0.62 -19.26
C LYS A 17 -4.06 0.71 -17.93
N GLU A 18 -4.31 -0.24 -17.03
CA GLU A 18 -3.69 -0.32 -15.70
C GLU A 18 -2.18 -0.58 -15.81
N GLN A 19 -1.78 -1.56 -16.64
CA GLN A 19 -0.37 -1.83 -16.91
C GLN A 19 0.33 -0.61 -17.50
N LYS A 20 -0.29 0.05 -18.49
CA LYS A 20 0.24 1.29 -19.06
C LYS A 20 0.39 2.39 -18.01
N ALA A 21 -0.63 2.58 -17.16
CA ALA A 21 -0.59 3.56 -16.10
C ALA A 21 0.55 3.29 -15.11
N THR A 22 0.76 2.02 -14.74
CA THR A 22 1.84 1.62 -13.82
C THR A 22 3.22 1.96 -14.40
N TYR A 23 3.51 1.51 -15.62
CA TYR A 23 4.81 1.80 -16.25
C TYR A 23 4.98 3.28 -16.58
N GLY A 24 3.91 3.96 -16.96
CA GLY A 24 3.91 5.40 -17.16
C GLY A 24 4.23 6.16 -15.87
N TYR A 25 3.66 5.76 -14.75
CA TYR A 25 3.97 6.31 -13.44
C TYR A 25 5.45 6.12 -13.08
N LEU A 26 5.97 4.92 -13.27
CA LEU A 26 7.37 4.62 -12.98
C LEU A 26 8.33 5.44 -13.85
N LEU A 27 8.00 5.67 -15.13
CA LEU A 27 8.77 6.56 -16.00
C LEU A 27 8.73 8.00 -15.47
N LYS A 28 7.56 8.55 -15.17
CA LYS A 28 7.43 9.92 -14.62
C LYS A 28 8.12 10.09 -13.28
N SER A 29 8.00 9.14 -12.38
CA SER A 29 8.63 9.19 -11.05
C SER A 29 10.16 9.17 -11.10
N ASN A 30 10.73 8.71 -12.21
CA ASN A 30 12.18 8.59 -12.41
C ASN A 30 12.74 9.60 -13.44
N GLU A 31 11.99 10.63 -13.85
CA GLU A 31 12.38 11.58 -14.90
C GLU A 31 13.80 12.16 -14.73
N LYS A 32 14.25 12.36 -13.49
CA LYS A 32 15.61 12.88 -13.18
C LYS A 32 16.74 11.96 -13.63
N PHE A 33 16.43 10.68 -13.88
CA PHE A 33 17.39 9.64 -14.21
C PHE A 33 17.21 9.09 -15.63
N LEU A 34 16.24 9.61 -16.39
CA LEU A 34 15.93 9.14 -17.73
C LEU A 34 16.81 9.85 -18.78
N THR A 35 17.11 9.13 -19.86
CA THR A 35 17.71 9.71 -21.07
C THR A 35 16.72 10.65 -21.76
N GLU A 36 17.22 11.47 -22.72
CA GLU A 36 16.36 12.37 -23.50
C GLU A 36 15.24 11.63 -24.25
N GLU A 37 15.49 10.42 -24.71
CA GLU A 37 14.51 9.60 -25.41
C GLU A 37 13.38 9.15 -24.48
N ALA A 38 13.71 8.64 -23.32
CA ALA A 38 12.74 8.23 -22.30
C ALA A 38 11.98 9.43 -21.73
N LEU A 39 12.62 10.59 -21.60
CA LEU A 39 11.98 11.85 -21.23
C LEU A 39 10.92 12.29 -22.23
N LYS A 40 11.14 12.09 -23.55
CA LYS A 40 10.13 12.40 -24.57
C LYS A 40 8.89 11.54 -24.39
N ILE A 41 9.09 10.24 -24.11
CA ILE A 41 7.99 9.31 -23.80
C ILE A 41 7.26 9.76 -22.53
N SER A 42 8.01 10.03 -21.45
CA SER A 42 7.44 10.48 -20.18
C SER A 42 6.64 11.79 -20.32
N LYS A 43 7.14 12.77 -21.03
CA LYS A 43 6.44 14.05 -21.27
C LYS A 43 5.18 13.90 -22.11
N GLY A 44 5.10 12.89 -22.96
CA GLY A 44 3.91 12.56 -23.74
C GLY A 44 2.83 11.79 -22.96
N LEU A 45 3.15 11.34 -21.74
CA LEU A 45 2.18 10.67 -20.90
C LEU A 45 1.24 11.68 -20.24
N PRO A 46 -0.05 11.33 -20.05
CA PRO A 46 -0.96 12.18 -19.30
C PRO A 46 -0.38 12.46 -17.91
N GLU A 47 -0.58 13.65 -17.40
CA GLU A 47 -0.25 13.96 -16.00
C GLU A 47 -0.87 12.91 -15.10
N ILE A 48 -0.02 12.22 -14.39
CA ILE A 48 -0.48 11.31 -13.38
C ILE A 48 -0.85 12.20 -12.20
N ASN A 49 -2.15 12.38 -12.02
CA ASN A 49 -2.62 12.90 -10.75
C ASN A 49 -2.09 11.97 -9.68
N SER A 50 -1.21 12.49 -8.84
CA SER A 50 -0.65 11.78 -7.67
C SER A 50 -1.71 11.55 -6.59
N GLU A 51 -2.94 11.93 -6.84
CA GLU A 51 -4.08 11.57 -6.01
C GLU A 51 -4.27 10.06 -6.11
N LEU A 52 -4.12 9.42 -4.99
CA LEU A 52 -4.43 8.00 -4.81
C LEU A 52 -5.85 7.78 -5.38
N VAL A 53 -5.95 7.03 -6.47
CA VAL A 53 -7.26 6.77 -7.08
C VAL A 53 -8.00 5.82 -6.15
N ILE A 54 -8.76 6.40 -5.23
CA ILE A 54 -9.68 5.61 -4.40
C ILE A 54 -10.68 4.96 -5.37
N PRO A 55 -10.72 3.63 -5.45
CA PRO A 55 -11.65 2.95 -6.33
C PRO A 55 -13.07 3.49 -6.11
N LYS A 56 -13.79 3.79 -7.20
CA LYS A 56 -15.10 4.45 -7.18
C LYS A 56 -16.09 3.84 -6.18
N ARG A 57 -16.03 2.52 -5.98
CA ARG A 57 -16.89 1.81 -5.00
C ARG A 57 -16.71 2.25 -3.56
N TYR A 58 -15.59 2.95 -3.23
CA TYR A 58 -15.32 3.45 -1.89
C TYR A 58 -15.62 4.95 -1.75
N SER A 59 -15.77 5.68 -2.88
CA SER A 59 -16.03 7.13 -2.85
C SER A 59 -17.30 7.48 -2.08
N ASP A 60 -18.32 6.63 -2.16
CA ASP A 60 -19.63 6.85 -1.54
C ASP A 60 -19.74 6.25 -0.14
N LYS A 61 -18.72 5.57 0.36
CA LYS A 61 -18.73 5.00 1.71
C LYS A 61 -18.55 6.10 2.76
N LYS A 62 -19.36 6.07 3.81
CA LYS A 62 -19.22 6.95 4.97
C LYS A 62 -18.07 6.56 5.89
N GLU A 63 -17.69 5.30 5.87
CA GLU A 63 -16.52 4.78 6.63
C GLU A 63 -15.56 4.08 5.66
N ILE A 64 -14.29 4.44 5.76
CA ILE A 64 -13.19 3.87 4.98
C ILE A 64 -12.15 3.34 5.96
N GLY A 65 -11.72 2.10 5.77
CA GLY A 65 -10.78 1.43 6.67
C GLY A 65 -9.46 1.06 6.02
N ALA A 66 -8.42 1.09 6.84
CA ALA A 66 -7.13 0.47 6.58
C ALA A 66 -6.82 -0.52 7.68
N LYS A 67 -6.19 -1.65 7.35
CA LYS A 67 -5.68 -2.60 8.33
C LYS A 67 -4.20 -2.84 8.09
N LEU A 68 -3.39 -2.63 9.13
CA LEU A 68 -1.94 -2.79 9.11
C LEU A 68 -1.53 -3.94 10.00
N TYR A 69 -0.76 -4.86 9.46
CA TYR A 69 -0.22 -6.03 10.14
C TYR A 69 1.25 -5.81 10.47
N PHE A 70 1.58 -5.81 11.75
CA PHE A 70 2.95 -5.69 12.27
C PHE A 70 3.45 -7.08 12.64
N TYR A 71 4.29 -7.64 11.77
CA TYR A 71 4.77 -8.99 11.92
C TYR A 71 6.00 -9.02 12.83
N ASP A 72 5.84 -9.61 14.04
CA ASP A 72 6.88 -9.71 15.09
C ASP A 72 7.60 -8.38 15.36
N ASP A 73 6.86 -7.27 15.24
CA ASP A 73 7.40 -5.91 15.32
C ASP A 73 6.56 -5.07 16.31
N GLU A 74 6.70 -5.40 17.60
CA GLU A 74 6.00 -4.72 18.69
C GLU A 74 6.41 -3.24 18.80
N SER A 75 7.66 -2.92 18.47
CA SER A 75 8.18 -1.55 18.47
C SER A 75 7.43 -0.69 17.48
N SER A 76 7.43 -1.08 16.19
CA SER A 76 6.72 -0.34 15.14
C SER A 76 5.21 -0.31 15.34
N PHE A 77 4.62 -1.36 15.92
CA PHE A 77 3.21 -1.37 16.31
C PHE A 77 2.91 -0.26 17.33
N SER A 78 3.70 -0.20 18.40
CA SER A 78 3.53 0.78 19.48
C SER A 78 3.80 2.21 19.01
N GLU A 79 4.87 2.41 18.24
CA GLU A 79 5.21 3.70 17.65
C GLU A 79 4.13 4.20 16.69
N SER A 80 3.62 3.33 15.83
CA SER A 80 2.54 3.68 14.90
C SER A 80 1.27 4.05 15.62
N GLN A 81 0.88 3.31 16.67
CA GLN A 81 -0.26 3.66 17.51
C GLN A 81 -0.11 5.06 18.11
N LYS A 82 1.06 5.36 18.65
CA LYS A 82 1.37 6.68 19.23
C LYS A 82 1.32 7.76 18.15
N GLU A 83 1.94 7.55 17.00
CA GLU A 83 1.97 8.52 15.91
C GLU A 83 0.57 8.82 15.38
N PHE A 84 -0.24 7.82 15.10
CA PHE A 84 -1.62 8.03 14.65
C PHE A 84 -2.45 8.82 15.65
N LYS A 85 -2.30 8.54 16.94
CA LYS A 85 -2.97 9.28 18.00
C LYS A 85 -2.48 10.72 18.13
N GLU A 86 -1.17 10.91 18.25
CA GLU A 86 -0.61 12.22 18.63
C GLU A 86 -0.43 13.16 17.45
N LYS A 87 0.10 12.66 16.32
CA LYS A 87 0.41 13.49 15.15
C LYS A 87 -0.79 13.65 14.23
N TYR A 88 -1.47 12.52 13.92
CA TYR A 88 -2.62 12.54 13.03
C TYR A 88 -3.94 12.82 13.75
N LYS A 89 -3.92 12.97 15.10
CA LYS A 89 -5.08 13.31 15.93
C LYS A 89 -6.24 12.33 15.72
N MET A 90 -5.93 11.05 15.74
CA MET A 90 -6.92 9.99 15.69
C MET A 90 -7.36 9.59 17.09
N ASP A 91 -8.64 9.29 17.26
CA ASP A 91 -9.20 8.80 18.51
C ASP A 91 -8.94 7.30 18.64
N LEU A 92 -8.30 6.89 19.74
CA LEU A 92 -8.10 5.49 20.08
C LEU A 92 -9.38 4.91 20.68
N ILE A 93 -10.10 4.10 19.90
CA ILE A 93 -11.40 3.54 20.29
C ILE A 93 -11.24 2.25 21.08
N LYS A 94 -10.23 1.45 20.74
CA LYS A 94 -10.00 0.16 21.36
C LYS A 94 -8.52 -0.19 21.36
N THR A 95 -8.07 -0.76 22.46
CA THR A 95 -6.75 -1.35 22.60
C THR A 95 -6.86 -2.72 23.24
N LYS A 96 -6.20 -3.71 22.66
CA LYS A 96 -5.88 -5.02 23.23
C LYS A 96 -4.37 -5.24 23.08
N LYS A 97 -3.83 -6.29 23.69
CA LYS A 97 -2.39 -6.59 23.60
C LYS A 97 -1.86 -6.55 22.18
N ASN A 98 -2.60 -7.11 21.22
CA ASN A 98 -2.16 -7.28 19.83
C ASN A 98 -3.06 -6.54 18.82
N GLU A 99 -3.93 -5.64 19.26
CA GLU A 99 -4.84 -4.91 18.37
C GLU A 99 -5.10 -3.50 18.90
N ALA A 100 -5.00 -2.51 18.01
CA ALA A 100 -5.46 -1.15 18.30
C ALA A 100 -6.38 -0.66 17.19
N ILE A 101 -7.47 0.00 17.55
CA ILE A 101 -8.42 0.58 16.58
C ILE A 101 -8.45 2.09 16.81
N LEU A 102 -8.11 2.82 15.75
CA LEU A 102 -8.13 4.28 15.75
C LEU A 102 -9.12 4.77 14.71
N THR A 103 -9.76 5.90 15.00
CA THR A 103 -10.71 6.53 14.08
C THR A 103 -10.47 8.03 14.00
N LYS A 104 -10.85 8.63 12.87
CA LYS A 104 -10.86 10.07 12.67
C LYS A 104 -12.01 10.47 11.76
N LYS A 105 -12.76 11.47 12.14
CA LYS A 105 -13.80 12.05 11.29
C LYS A 105 -13.19 13.15 10.43
N ILE A 106 -13.38 13.07 9.11
CA ILE A 106 -12.97 14.07 8.13
C ILE A 106 -14.20 14.42 7.28
N GLY A 107 -14.77 15.60 7.53
CA GLY A 107 -16.05 15.97 6.94
C GLY A 107 -17.15 14.98 7.35
N GLU A 108 -17.83 14.39 6.37
CA GLU A 108 -18.86 13.38 6.59
C GLU A 108 -18.32 11.94 6.65
N LYS A 109 -17.04 11.74 6.38
CA LYS A 109 -16.41 10.42 6.35
C LYS A 109 -15.69 10.11 7.66
N THR A 110 -15.71 8.85 8.04
CA THR A 110 -14.91 8.29 9.12
C THR A 110 -13.77 7.46 8.53
N ILE A 111 -12.55 7.79 8.89
CA ILE A 111 -11.38 6.97 8.61
C ILE A 111 -11.17 6.05 9.81
N LYS A 112 -11.02 4.74 9.56
CA LYS A 112 -10.76 3.73 10.58
C LYS A 112 -9.43 3.05 10.27
N ILE A 113 -8.51 3.03 11.21
CA ILE A 113 -7.25 2.29 11.12
C ILE A 113 -7.26 1.19 12.17
N VAL A 114 -7.02 -0.03 11.74
CA VAL A 114 -6.84 -1.20 12.59
C VAL A 114 -5.38 -1.61 12.53
N LEU A 115 -4.69 -1.56 13.64
CA LEU A 115 -3.32 -2.07 13.79
C LEU A 115 -3.42 -3.46 14.44
N GLU A 116 -2.75 -4.44 13.88
CA GLU A 116 -2.68 -5.80 14.41
C GLU A 116 -1.22 -6.23 14.54
N LEU A 117 -0.80 -6.56 15.76
CA LEU A 117 0.49 -7.19 16.00
C LEU A 117 0.35 -8.70 15.80
N VAL A 118 1.04 -9.23 14.81
CA VAL A 118 1.01 -10.66 14.45
C VAL A 118 2.27 -11.32 15.00
N PRO A 119 2.16 -12.29 15.89
CA PRO A 119 3.32 -13.07 16.37
C PRO A 119 4.02 -13.80 15.21
N ALA A 120 5.33 -14.04 15.32
CA ALA A 120 6.17 -14.60 14.26
C ALA A 120 5.66 -15.92 13.64
N ASN A 121 4.95 -16.74 14.43
CA ASN A 121 4.44 -18.05 14.00
C ASN A 121 2.95 -18.06 13.66
N ASP A 122 2.29 -16.90 13.72
CA ASP A 122 0.88 -16.79 13.43
C ASP A 122 0.62 -16.32 11.98
N VAL A 123 -0.55 -16.66 11.46
CA VAL A 123 -1.04 -16.12 10.19
C VAL A 123 -2.10 -15.06 10.50
N PRO A 124 -2.01 -13.86 9.91
CA PRO A 124 -3.01 -12.81 10.13
C PRO A 124 -4.40 -13.25 9.67
N LYS A 125 -5.41 -12.85 10.42
CA LYS A 125 -6.80 -13.09 10.05
C LYS A 125 -7.25 -12.06 9.00
N ASN A 126 -6.99 -12.37 7.74
CA ASN A 126 -7.27 -11.45 6.62
C ASN A 126 -8.74 -11.44 6.17
N LYS A 127 -9.54 -12.41 6.59
CA LYS A 127 -10.93 -12.56 6.16
C LYS A 127 -11.73 -11.26 6.30
N GLU A 128 -11.59 -10.55 7.41
CA GLU A 128 -12.28 -9.28 7.64
C GLU A 128 -11.95 -8.23 6.59
N VAL A 129 -10.68 -8.12 6.18
CA VAL A 129 -10.25 -7.13 5.17
C VAL A 129 -10.71 -7.52 3.79
N ILE A 130 -10.68 -8.81 3.47
CA ILE A 130 -11.04 -9.34 2.15
C ILE A 130 -12.55 -9.18 1.92
N GLU A 131 -13.36 -9.58 2.90
CA GLU A 131 -14.82 -9.63 2.78
C GLU A 131 -15.51 -8.30 3.11
N ASN A 132 -14.84 -7.42 3.87
CA ASN A 132 -15.46 -6.18 4.31
C ASN A 132 -15.18 -5.04 3.32
N ASP A 133 -16.22 -4.57 2.69
CA ASP A 133 -16.19 -3.44 1.73
C ASP A 133 -15.77 -2.10 2.34
N ARG A 134 -15.63 -2.00 3.65
CA ARG A 134 -15.15 -0.78 4.30
C ARG A 134 -13.63 -0.68 4.28
N PHE A 135 -12.91 -1.80 4.26
CA PHE A 135 -11.45 -1.79 4.17
C PHE A 135 -11.01 -1.66 2.72
N ILE A 136 -10.32 -0.56 2.42
CA ILE A 136 -9.73 -0.31 1.11
C ILE A 136 -8.25 -0.66 1.06
N LEU A 137 -7.57 -0.65 2.22
CA LEU A 137 -6.15 -0.87 2.33
C LEU A 137 -5.85 -2.02 3.29
N ALA A 138 -4.98 -2.91 2.86
CA ALA A 138 -4.32 -3.93 3.69
C ALA A 138 -2.81 -3.69 3.63
N GLY A 139 -2.17 -3.47 4.77
CA GLY A 139 -0.75 -3.13 4.84
C GLY A 139 0.06 -4.14 5.63
N HIS A 140 1.22 -4.52 5.12
CA HIS A 140 2.24 -5.29 5.82
C HIS A 140 3.32 -4.36 6.37
N ARG A 141 3.68 -4.57 7.61
CA ARG A 141 4.77 -3.91 8.32
C ARG A 141 5.65 -4.99 8.98
N GLY A 142 6.94 -4.74 9.08
CA GLY A 142 7.91 -5.71 9.58
C GLY A 142 8.87 -6.19 8.49
N HIS A 143 9.37 -7.40 8.59
CA HIS A 143 10.32 -7.93 7.61
C HIS A 143 9.64 -8.43 6.34
N SER A 144 10.20 -8.11 5.18
CA SER A 144 9.63 -8.45 3.86
C SER A 144 9.47 -9.94 3.60
N PHE A 145 10.22 -10.80 4.29
CA PHE A 145 10.08 -12.26 4.16
C PHE A 145 8.76 -12.81 4.75
N HIS A 146 8.05 -12.05 5.60
CA HIS A 146 6.72 -12.38 6.09
C HIS A 146 5.57 -11.88 5.21
N LEU A 147 5.89 -11.20 4.09
CA LEU A 147 4.88 -10.62 3.22
C LEU A 147 3.92 -11.67 2.67
N ASP A 148 4.43 -12.83 2.24
CA ASP A 148 3.63 -13.92 1.72
C ASP A 148 2.67 -14.51 2.77
N GLN A 149 3.08 -14.54 4.02
CA GLN A 149 2.24 -15.00 5.12
C GLN A 149 1.12 -13.99 5.41
N THR A 150 1.43 -12.69 5.33
CA THR A 150 0.43 -11.63 5.51
C THR A 150 -0.64 -11.68 4.43
N PHE A 151 -0.27 -11.97 3.20
CA PHE A 151 -1.18 -12.01 2.05
C PHE A 151 -1.34 -13.43 1.49
N SER A 152 -1.38 -14.45 2.37
CA SER A 152 -1.46 -15.86 1.97
C SER A 152 -2.80 -16.24 1.36
N GLU A 153 -3.89 -15.65 1.82
CA GLU A 153 -5.25 -16.07 1.48
C GLU A 153 -6.07 -14.94 0.86
N GLY A 154 -7.02 -15.32 0.00
CA GLY A 154 -8.11 -14.49 -0.47
C GLY A 154 -7.85 -13.69 -1.73
N SER A 155 -8.85 -12.92 -2.12
CA SER A 155 -8.82 -12.01 -3.27
C SER A 155 -8.80 -10.57 -2.78
N TYR A 156 -7.78 -9.82 -3.14
CA TYR A 156 -7.66 -8.38 -2.84
C TYR A 156 -8.10 -7.52 -4.04
N THR A 157 -9.13 -7.98 -4.76
CA THR A 157 -9.69 -7.23 -5.88
C THR A 157 -10.11 -5.83 -5.45
N ASP A 158 -9.63 -4.82 -6.16
CA ASP A 158 -9.87 -3.40 -5.90
C ASP A 158 -9.42 -2.91 -4.51
N LYS A 159 -8.52 -3.62 -3.85
CA LYS A 159 -7.86 -3.18 -2.62
C LYS A 159 -6.52 -2.53 -2.94
N ILE A 160 -6.04 -1.74 -2.00
CA ILE A 160 -4.68 -1.23 -1.98
C ILE A 160 -3.87 -2.14 -1.06
N LEU A 161 -2.81 -2.75 -1.59
CA LEU A 161 -1.85 -3.51 -0.82
C LEU A 161 -0.65 -2.61 -0.53
N PHE A 162 -0.38 -2.37 0.74
CA PHE A 162 0.73 -1.56 1.19
C PHE A 162 1.83 -2.43 1.79
N PHE A 163 3.01 -2.40 1.18
CA PHE A 163 4.18 -3.20 1.59
C PHE A 163 5.21 -2.27 2.24
N GLY A 164 4.95 -1.90 3.49
CA GLY A 164 5.79 -1.01 4.28
C GLY A 164 6.96 -1.75 4.96
N SER A 165 7.74 -2.50 4.18
CA SER A 165 8.89 -3.27 4.66
C SER A 165 10.10 -3.10 3.75
N CYS A 166 11.31 -3.31 4.31
CA CYS A 166 12.57 -3.13 3.59
C CYS A 166 12.62 -3.96 2.31
N GLY A 167 12.92 -3.30 1.19
CA GLY A 167 13.08 -3.98 -0.09
C GLY A 167 11.84 -4.70 -0.62
N SER A 168 10.66 -4.34 -0.13
CA SER A 168 9.40 -4.99 -0.52
C SER A 168 9.05 -4.84 -2.00
N TYR A 169 9.66 -3.87 -2.70
CA TYR A 169 9.51 -3.72 -4.14
C TYR A 169 9.93 -4.97 -4.93
N ASN A 170 10.88 -5.78 -4.41
CA ASN A 170 11.30 -7.02 -5.03
C ASN A 170 10.20 -8.07 -5.09
N ARG A 171 9.16 -7.92 -4.26
CA ARG A 171 8.02 -8.84 -4.18
C ARG A 171 6.84 -8.39 -5.06
N VAL A 172 6.92 -7.20 -5.65
CA VAL A 172 5.84 -6.64 -6.47
C VAL A 172 5.46 -7.53 -7.65
N PRO A 173 6.40 -8.11 -8.42
CA PRO A 173 6.05 -8.98 -9.54
C PRO A 173 5.22 -10.20 -9.10
N ASP A 174 5.65 -10.90 -8.07
CA ASP A 174 4.96 -12.09 -7.54
C ASP A 174 3.56 -11.73 -7.01
N MET A 175 3.48 -10.62 -6.28
CA MET A 175 2.22 -10.14 -5.72
C MET A 175 1.27 -9.60 -6.78
N GLN A 176 1.79 -8.98 -7.84
CA GLN A 176 0.96 -8.52 -8.95
C GLN A 176 0.41 -9.70 -9.78
N GLU A 177 1.18 -10.77 -9.93
CA GLU A 177 0.70 -12.01 -10.53
C GLU A 177 -0.40 -12.65 -9.68
N LYS A 178 -0.18 -12.72 -8.37
CA LYS A 178 -1.13 -13.30 -7.42
C LYS A 178 -2.41 -12.47 -7.27
N TYR A 179 -2.29 -11.14 -7.30
CA TYR A 179 -3.39 -10.19 -7.10
C TYR A 179 -3.47 -9.15 -8.23
N PRO A 180 -3.80 -9.58 -9.46
CA PRO A 180 -3.70 -8.72 -10.66
C PRO A 180 -4.64 -7.52 -10.65
N LYS A 181 -5.64 -7.49 -9.77
CA LYS A 181 -6.61 -6.40 -9.62
C LYS A 181 -6.38 -5.54 -8.36
N ALA A 182 -5.33 -5.81 -7.60
CA ALA A 182 -4.94 -4.98 -6.48
C ALA A 182 -4.02 -3.83 -6.94
N GLN A 183 -4.10 -2.69 -6.26
CA GLN A 183 -3.10 -1.64 -6.38
C GLN A 183 -2.02 -1.92 -5.34
N ILE A 184 -0.74 -1.83 -5.73
CA ILE A 184 0.38 -2.10 -4.83
C ILE A 184 1.16 -0.82 -4.59
N ILE A 185 1.38 -0.50 -3.31
CA ILE A 185 2.30 0.53 -2.84
C ILE A 185 3.39 -0.17 -2.05
N CYS A 186 4.65 0.11 -2.32
CA CYS A 186 5.77 -0.57 -1.67
C CYS A 186 6.96 0.36 -1.42
N ASP A 187 7.82 -0.03 -0.47
CA ASP A 187 9.10 0.60 -0.23
C ASP A 187 10.17 0.00 -1.15
N LYS A 188 11.01 0.87 -1.70
CA LYS A 188 12.16 0.47 -2.52
C LYS A 188 13.36 0.10 -1.66
N ASP A 189 13.61 0.89 -0.63
CA ASP A 189 14.75 0.75 0.27
C ASP A 189 14.32 0.30 1.67
N THR A 190 14.91 0.87 2.69
CA THR A 190 14.56 0.60 4.08
C THR A 190 13.19 1.19 4.41
N GLY A 191 12.29 0.35 4.91
CA GLY A 191 10.96 0.78 5.34
C GLY A 191 11.03 1.52 6.67
N GLU A 192 10.96 2.86 6.63
CA GLU A 192 10.95 3.70 7.82
C GLU A 192 9.54 3.91 8.37
N GLY A 193 9.35 3.69 9.68
CA GLY A 193 8.03 3.79 10.32
C GLY A 193 7.32 5.10 10.06
N TRP A 194 8.03 6.22 10.26
CA TRP A 194 7.49 7.56 10.08
C TRP A 194 7.16 7.93 8.63
N VAL A 195 7.81 7.31 7.65
CA VAL A 195 7.48 7.45 6.23
C VAL A 195 6.23 6.65 5.91
N ASN A 196 6.20 5.41 6.34
CA ASN A 196 5.13 4.46 6.04
C ASN A 196 3.79 4.86 6.66
N ASN A 197 3.81 5.44 7.85
CA ASN A 197 2.58 5.93 8.49
C ASN A 197 1.96 7.15 7.77
N LYS A 198 2.72 7.85 6.92
CA LYS A 198 2.18 8.92 6.08
C LYS A 198 1.48 8.41 4.83
N ALA A 199 1.82 7.20 4.39
CA ALA A 199 1.25 6.60 3.18
C ALA A 199 -0.14 5.99 3.44
N VAL A 200 -0.49 5.75 4.69
CA VAL A 200 -1.79 5.23 5.16
C VAL A 200 -2.72 6.35 5.59
#